data_8ed4cae0e581db8086459a7b9bf48295
#
_entry.id   8ed4cae0e581db8086459a7b9bf48295
#
_cell.length_a   1.000
_cell.length_b   1.000
_cell.length_c   1.000
_cell.angle_alpha   90.00
_cell.angle_beta   90.00
_cell.angle_gamma   90.00
#
_symmetry.space_group_name_H-M   'P 1'
#
loop_
_entity.id
_entity.type
_entity.pdbx_description
1 polymer ?
#
loop_
_entity_poly.entity_id
_entity_poly.type
_entity_poly.pdbx_seq_one_letter_code
_entity_poly.pdbx_strand_id
1 'polypeptide(L)'
;MVVVAAVIERNDAFLLTLRLEGTHLEGHWEFPGGKVHPMETHAQALRRELHEELDIVVDVGDRIHQVTHAYPEKVVELHFYGCGFEGEPKPMMGQAMRWVPRHELAELPFPEADRDLIAQLMSKPGR
;
A
#
# COMPACT_ATOMS: atom_id res chain seq x y z
N MET A 1 -1.61 -9.14 13.98
CA MET A 1 -0.63 -9.00 12.89
C MET A 1 -0.52 -7.55 12.49
N VAL A 2 0.68 -7.02 12.43
CA VAL A 2 0.92 -5.62 12.03
C VAL A 2 1.41 -5.58 10.59
N VAL A 3 0.74 -4.78 9.76
CA VAL A 3 1.06 -4.60 8.34
C VAL A 3 1.27 -3.11 8.09
N VAL A 4 2.28 -2.79 7.31
CA VAL A 4 2.56 -1.42 6.87
C VAL A 4 2.43 -1.33 5.36
N ALA A 5 1.95 -0.19 4.88
CA ALA A 5 1.77 0.05 3.46
C ALA A 5 2.22 1.46 3.10
N ALA A 6 2.75 1.60 1.89
CA ALA A 6 3.25 2.87 1.38
C ALA A 6 2.21 3.53 0.47
N VAL A 7 1.90 4.79 0.76
CA VAL A 7 1.07 5.62 -0.12
C VAL A 7 2.04 6.51 -0.89
N ILE A 8 2.25 6.16 -2.15
CA ILE A 8 3.21 6.83 -3.03
C ILE A 8 2.44 7.55 -4.12
N GLU A 9 2.58 8.86 -4.17
CA GLU A 9 1.88 9.71 -5.14
C GLU A 9 2.86 10.33 -6.12
N ARG A 10 2.49 10.32 -7.40
CA ARG A 10 3.23 11.01 -8.47
C ARG A 10 2.21 11.48 -9.51
N ASN A 11 2.26 12.78 -9.84
CA ASN A 11 1.37 13.38 -10.86
C ASN A 11 -0.11 13.09 -10.58
N ASP A 12 -0.52 13.22 -9.32
CA ASP A 12 -1.90 12.99 -8.86
C ASP A 12 -2.38 11.55 -9.06
N ALA A 13 -1.46 10.60 -9.13
CA ALA A 13 -1.74 9.17 -9.24
C ALA A 13 -1.01 8.41 -8.15
N PHE A 14 -1.55 7.26 -7.77
CA PHE A 14 -1.00 6.42 -6.70
C PHE A 14 -0.47 5.11 -7.25
N LEU A 15 0.68 4.67 -6.70
CA LEU A 15 1.28 3.40 -7.08
C LEU A 15 0.58 2.26 -6.35
N LEU A 16 -0.04 1.37 -7.13
CA LEU A 16 -0.78 0.23 -6.60
C LEU A 16 -0.31 -1.06 -7.24
N THR A 17 -0.43 -2.15 -6.50
CA THR A 17 -0.13 -3.49 -7.00
C THR A 17 -1.34 -4.40 -6.79
N LEU A 18 -1.46 -5.42 -7.64
CA LEU A 18 -2.55 -6.37 -7.57
C LEU A 18 -2.15 -7.56 -6.71
N ARG A 19 -3.02 -7.97 -5.79
CA ARG A 19 -2.78 -9.16 -4.97
C ARG A 19 -2.65 -10.37 -5.88
N LEU A 20 -1.61 -11.17 -5.65
CA LEU A 20 -1.31 -12.33 -6.48
C LEU A 20 -2.39 -13.42 -6.35
N GLU A 21 -2.57 -14.17 -7.44
CA GLU A 21 -3.46 -15.34 -7.45
C GLU A 21 -3.04 -16.32 -6.36
N GLY A 22 -4.02 -16.89 -5.66
CA GLY A 22 -3.79 -17.84 -4.58
C GLY A 22 -3.48 -17.22 -3.23
N THR A 23 -3.34 -15.89 -3.15
CA THR A 23 -3.11 -15.20 -1.88
C THR A 23 -4.43 -14.69 -1.30
N HIS A 24 -4.39 -14.32 -0.01
CA HIS A 24 -5.52 -13.68 0.64
C HIS A 24 -5.92 -12.41 -0.13
N LEU A 25 -7.22 -12.23 -0.38
CA LEU A 25 -7.77 -11.10 -1.13
C LEU A 25 -7.24 -10.99 -2.57
N GLU A 26 -6.97 -12.13 -3.22
CA GLU A 26 -6.53 -12.10 -4.63
C GLU A 26 -7.51 -11.30 -5.49
N GLY A 27 -6.97 -10.61 -6.50
CA GLY A 27 -7.77 -9.77 -7.39
C GLY A 27 -8.10 -8.39 -6.84
N HIS A 28 -7.74 -8.10 -5.59
CA HIS A 28 -7.87 -6.76 -5.01
C HIS A 28 -6.58 -5.97 -5.24
N TRP A 29 -6.72 -4.68 -5.49
CA TRP A 29 -5.58 -3.77 -5.55
C TRP A 29 -5.17 -3.36 -4.16
N GLU A 30 -3.90 -3.05 -3.98
CA GLU A 30 -3.36 -2.67 -2.67
C GLU A 30 -2.27 -1.63 -2.79
N PHE A 31 -2.09 -0.88 -1.71
CA PHE A 31 -0.90 -0.07 -1.53
C PHE A 31 0.24 -1.02 -1.16
N PRO A 32 1.41 -0.91 -1.83
CA PRO A 32 2.50 -1.87 -1.59
C PRO A 32 3.02 -1.82 -0.16
N GLY A 33 3.36 -2.98 0.37
CA GLY A 33 3.85 -3.13 1.74
C GLY A 33 3.80 -4.57 2.19
N GLY A 34 3.79 -4.79 3.49
CA GLY A 34 3.74 -6.12 4.04
C GLY A 34 3.84 -6.15 5.55
N LYS A 35 4.09 -7.35 6.08
CA LYS A 35 4.14 -7.58 7.52
C LYS A 35 5.39 -6.99 8.15
N VAL A 36 5.23 -6.43 9.35
CA VAL A 36 6.35 -6.00 10.16
C VAL A 36 6.94 -7.22 10.87
N HIS A 37 8.24 -7.45 10.70
CA HIS A 37 8.93 -8.56 11.34
C HIS A 37 9.28 -8.21 12.79
N PRO A 38 9.53 -9.22 13.67
CA PRO A 38 9.98 -8.94 15.02
C PRO A 38 11.24 -8.06 15.02
N MET A 39 11.28 -7.11 15.94
CA MET A 39 12.40 -6.17 16.12
C MET A 39 12.55 -5.14 15.00
N GLU A 40 11.65 -5.13 14.03
CA GLU A 40 11.67 -4.19 12.92
C GLU A 40 10.78 -2.99 13.24
N THR A 41 11.24 -1.78 12.93
CA THR A 41 10.36 -0.60 12.97
C THR A 41 9.47 -0.60 11.73
N HIS A 42 8.39 0.20 11.76
CA HIS A 42 7.53 0.35 10.58
C HIS A 42 8.32 0.87 9.36
N ALA A 43 9.21 1.84 9.58
CA ALA A 43 10.04 2.38 8.50
C ALA A 43 10.98 1.33 7.92
N GLN A 44 11.58 0.51 8.77
CA GLN A 44 12.45 -0.59 8.30
C GLN A 44 11.65 -1.60 7.48
N ALA A 45 10.46 -1.96 7.95
CA ALA A 45 9.60 -2.90 7.24
C ALA A 45 9.20 -2.35 5.86
N LEU A 46 8.82 -1.07 5.78
CA LEU A 46 8.46 -0.45 4.51
C LEU A 46 9.64 -0.44 3.54
N ARG A 47 10.83 -0.06 4.00
CA ARG A 47 12.02 -0.05 3.14
C ARG A 47 12.32 -1.44 2.61
N ARG A 48 12.24 -2.46 3.46
CA ARG A 48 12.49 -3.84 3.07
C ARG A 48 11.44 -4.32 2.07
N GLU A 49 10.17 -4.15 2.39
CA GLU A 49 9.07 -4.62 1.53
C GLU A 49 9.09 -3.95 0.15
N LEU A 50 9.27 -2.64 0.09
CA LEU A 50 9.26 -1.92 -1.18
C LEU A 50 10.50 -2.24 -2.02
N HIS A 51 11.63 -2.52 -1.38
CA HIS A 51 12.83 -2.99 -2.08
C HIS A 51 12.59 -4.39 -2.66
N GLU A 52 12.03 -5.30 -1.87
CA GLU A 52 11.76 -6.68 -2.31
C GLU A 52 10.72 -6.73 -3.43
N GLU A 53 9.64 -5.98 -3.30
CA GLU A 53 8.50 -6.07 -4.21
C GLU A 53 8.67 -5.24 -5.47
N LEU A 54 9.29 -4.06 -5.38
CA LEU A 54 9.30 -3.08 -6.47
C LEU A 54 10.69 -2.54 -6.82
N ASP A 55 11.73 -2.98 -6.15
CA ASP A 55 13.12 -2.55 -6.38
C ASP A 55 13.30 -1.03 -6.28
N ILE A 56 12.63 -0.40 -5.33
CA ILE A 56 12.77 1.03 -5.06
C ILE A 56 13.21 1.26 -3.62
N VAL A 57 13.81 2.43 -3.39
CA VAL A 57 14.18 2.90 -2.05
C VAL A 57 13.15 3.93 -1.63
N VAL A 58 12.41 3.66 -0.55
CA VAL A 58 11.40 4.60 -0.08
C VAL A 58 11.94 5.47 1.05
N ASP A 59 11.44 6.71 1.06
CA ASP A 59 11.66 7.66 2.13
C ASP A 59 10.35 7.77 2.90
N VAL A 60 10.33 7.22 4.11
CA VAL A 60 9.09 7.07 4.89
C VAL A 60 8.74 8.40 5.57
N GLY A 61 7.59 8.95 5.21
CA GLY A 61 7.06 10.17 5.79
C GLY A 61 6.09 9.87 6.93
N ASP A 62 5.07 10.72 7.06
CA ASP A 62 4.10 10.62 8.15
C ASP A 62 3.11 9.48 7.95
N ARG A 63 2.66 8.90 9.07
CA ARG A 63 1.54 7.98 9.04
C ARG A 63 0.27 8.79 8.75
N ILE A 64 -0.42 8.43 7.69
CA ILE A 64 -1.61 9.16 7.24
C ILE A 64 -2.92 8.45 7.60
N HIS A 65 -2.86 7.17 7.95
CA HIS A 65 -4.06 6.40 8.29
C HIS A 65 -3.67 5.15 9.07
N GLN A 66 -4.56 4.69 9.92
CA GLN A 66 -4.43 3.46 10.66
C GLN A 66 -5.81 2.83 10.81
N VAL A 67 -5.89 1.52 10.64
CA VAL A 67 -7.13 0.78 10.83
C VAL A 67 -6.83 -0.62 11.37
N THR A 68 -7.69 -1.12 12.24
CA THR A 68 -7.64 -2.51 12.70
C THR A 68 -8.85 -3.21 12.11
N HIS A 69 -8.61 -4.29 11.38
CA HIS A 69 -9.67 -5.03 10.71
C HIS A 69 -9.65 -6.50 11.11
N ALA A 70 -10.81 -7.02 11.50
CA ALA A 70 -10.95 -8.42 11.88
C ALA A 70 -11.47 -9.23 10.70
N TYR A 71 -10.64 -10.15 10.22
CA TYR A 71 -11.05 -11.20 9.28
C TYR A 71 -11.43 -12.44 10.06
N PRO A 72 -12.15 -13.42 9.47
CA PRO A 72 -12.52 -14.62 10.19
C PRO A 72 -11.36 -15.37 10.85
N GLU A 73 -10.20 -15.40 10.20
CA GLU A 73 -9.04 -16.14 10.69
C GLU A 73 -8.02 -15.30 11.44
N LYS A 74 -8.11 -13.96 11.35
CA LYS A 74 -7.04 -13.11 11.91
C LYS A 74 -7.48 -11.66 12.07
N VAL A 75 -6.79 -10.96 12.96
CA VAL A 75 -6.95 -9.51 13.12
C VAL A 75 -5.70 -8.85 12.55
N VAL A 76 -5.89 -7.86 11.68
CA VAL A 76 -4.81 -7.13 11.03
C VAL A 76 -4.85 -5.67 11.44
N GLU A 77 -3.71 -5.18 11.93
CA GLU A 77 -3.52 -3.77 12.23
C GLU A 77 -2.73 -3.16 11.08
N LEU A 78 -3.36 -2.26 10.32
CA LEU A 78 -2.80 -1.66 9.12
C LEU A 78 -2.38 -0.23 9.38
N HIS A 79 -1.13 0.11 9.01
CA HIS A 79 -0.61 1.46 9.10
C HIS A 79 -0.16 1.91 7.72
N PHE A 80 -0.67 3.07 7.29
CA PHE A 80 -0.38 3.65 5.97
C PHE A 80 0.49 4.89 6.13
N TYR A 81 1.61 4.90 5.42
CA TYR A 81 2.58 6.02 5.47
C TYR A 81 2.72 6.65 4.09
N GLY A 82 2.69 7.98 4.06
CA GLY A 82 3.08 8.71 2.86
C GLY A 82 4.57 8.52 2.64
N CYS A 83 4.98 8.14 1.43
CA CYS A 83 6.37 7.85 1.11
C CYS A 83 6.79 8.51 -0.19
N GLY A 84 8.00 9.09 -0.18
CA GLY A 84 8.72 9.38 -1.40
C GLY A 84 9.50 8.15 -1.84
N PHE A 85 10.15 8.21 -3.00
CA PHE A 85 10.93 7.07 -3.48
C PHE A 85 12.01 7.50 -4.47
N GLU A 86 13.01 6.63 -4.59
CA GLU A 86 14.05 6.73 -5.63
C GLU A 86 14.08 5.42 -6.38
N GLY A 87 14.39 5.50 -7.67
CA GLY A 87 14.41 4.35 -8.57
C GLY A 87 13.15 4.29 -9.42
N GLU A 88 13.10 3.34 -10.33
CA GLU A 88 11.92 3.12 -11.18
C GLU A 88 11.26 1.82 -10.72
N PRO A 89 9.98 1.88 -10.27
CA PRO A 89 9.32 0.68 -9.75
C PRO A 89 9.25 -0.44 -10.79
N LYS A 90 9.55 -1.66 -10.34
CA LYS A 90 9.49 -2.87 -11.16
C LYS A 90 8.76 -3.95 -10.37
N PRO A 91 7.76 -4.63 -10.97
CA PRO A 91 7.04 -5.69 -10.28
C PRO A 91 7.91 -6.95 -10.19
N MET A 92 8.69 -7.04 -9.13
CA MET A 92 9.70 -8.09 -8.95
C MET A 92 9.12 -9.49 -8.78
N MET A 93 7.83 -9.61 -8.45
CA MET A 93 7.17 -10.89 -8.26
C MET A 93 6.19 -11.21 -9.41
N GLY A 94 6.27 -10.47 -10.50
CA GLY A 94 5.35 -10.66 -11.64
C GLY A 94 3.93 -10.13 -11.36
N GLN A 95 3.72 -9.42 -10.28
CA GLN A 95 2.42 -8.83 -9.97
C GLN A 95 2.09 -7.67 -10.89
N ALA A 96 0.81 -7.45 -11.17
CA ALA A 96 0.40 -6.27 -11.91
C ALA A 96 0.66 -5.02 -11.07
N MET A 97 1.07 -3.94 -11.73
CA MET A 97 1.41 -2.68 -11.09
C MET A 97 0.84 -1.54 -11.92
N ARG A 98 0.20 -0.57 -11.28
CA ARG A 98 -0.39 0.58 -11.97
C ARG A 98 -0.20 1.86 -11.18
N TRP A 99 -0.04 2.96 -11.90
CA TRP A 99 -0.25 4.30 -11.36
C TRP A 99 -1.72 4.65 -11.61
N VAL A 100 -2.50 4.75 -10.53
CA VAL A 100 -3.95 4.96 -10.63
C VAL A 100 -4.28 6.39 -10.24
N PRO A 101 -4.90 7.16 -11.16
CA PRO A 101 -5.30 8.54 -10.85
C PRO A 101 -6.22 8.61 -9.63
N ARG A 102 -6.06 9.66 -8.84
CA ARG A 102 -6.84 9.86 -7.62
C ARG A 102 -8.33 9.66 -7.83
N HIS A 103 -8.88 10.24 -8.88
CA HIS A 103 -10.34 10.17 -9.14
C HIS A 103 -10.81 8.78 -9.56
N GLU A 104 -9.91 7.86 -9.89
CA GLU A 104 -10.27 6.49 -10.29
C GLU A 104 -10.13 5.47 -9.16
N LEU A 105 -9.67 5.89 -7.98
CA LEU A 105 -9.45 4.95 -6.88
C LEU A 105 -10.70 4.17 -6.49
N ALA A 106 -11.87 4.83 -6.45
CA ALA A 106 -13.12 4.18 -6.07
C ALA A 106 -13.62 3.17 -7.09
N GLU A 107 -13.06 3.14 -8.29
CA GLU A 107 -13.47 2.22 -9.36
C GLU A 107 -12.78 0.87 -9.28
N LEU A 108 -11.77 0.74 -8.43
CA LEU A 108 -11.01 -0.50 -8.30
C LEU A 108 -11.47 -1.32 -7.08
N PRO A 109 -11.35 -2.65 -7.15
CA PRO A 109 -11.62 -3.48 -5.98
C PRO A 109 -10.49 -3.38 -4.97
N PHE A 110 -10.79 -2.78 -3.82
CA PHE A 110 -9.88 -2.70 -2.67
C PHE A 110 -10.43 -3.55 -1.52
N PRO A 111 -9.55 -4.04 -0.63
CA PRO A 111 -10.01 -4.66 0.61
C PRO A 111 -10.88 -3.68 1.41
N GLU A 112 -11.87 -4.20 2.12
CA GLU A 112 -12.77 -3.36 2.92
C GLU A 112 -12.00 -2.49 3.92
N ALA A 113 -10.91 -3.00 4.47
CA ALA A 113 -10.07 -2.28 5.41
C ALA A 113 -9.52 -0.96 4.86
N ASP A 114 -9.44 -0.81 3.53
CA ASP A 114 -8.89 0.38 2.89
C ASP A 114 -9.94 1.45 2.60
N ARG A 115 -11.22 1.16 2.84
CA ARG A 115 -12.33 2.04 2.45
C ARG A 115 -12.16 3.49 2.92
N ASP A 116 -11.85 3.66 4.22
CA ASP A 116 -11.75 5.00 4.78
C ASP A 116 -10.53 5.75 4.26
N LEU A 117 -9.42 5.04 4.02
CA LEU A 117 -8.25 5.64 3.41
C LEU A 117 -8.57 6.13 1.99
N ILE A 118 -9.23 5.29 1.19
CA ILE A 118 -9.61 5.66 -0.18
C ILE A 118 -10.49 6.91 -0.16
N ALA A 119 -11.49 6.96 0.72
CA ALA A 119 -12.35 8.14 0.85
C ALA A 119 -11.53 9.38 1.24
N GLN A 120 -10.59 9.24 2.16
CA GLN A 120 -9.71 10.32 2.58
C GLN A 120 -8.86 10.84 1.42
N LEU A 121 -8.27 9.94 0.64
CA LEU A 121 -7.43 10.33 -0.50
C LEU A 121 -8.25 11.01 -1.58
N MET A 122 -9.44 10.51 -1.87
CA MET A 122 -10.31 11.08 -2.91
C MET A 122 -10.89 12.44 -2.52
N SER A 123 -10.98 12.74 -1.23
CA SER A 123 -11.52 14.02 -0.76
C SER A 123 -10.55 15.18 -0.93
N LYS A 124 -9.26 14.89 -1.16
CA LYS A 124 -8.23 15.92 -1.36
C LYS A 124 -8.25 16.41 -2.80
N PRO A 125 -8.21 17.73 -3.03
CA PRO A 125 -8.11 18.23 -4.39
C PRO A 125 -6.75 17.86 -4.98
N GLY A 126 -6.74 17.51 -6.26
CA GLY A 126 -5.52 17.30 -7.00
C GLY A 126 -4.76 18.61 -7.21
N ARG A 127 -3.52 18.54 -7.60
CA ARG A 127 -2.66 19.71 -7.81
C ARG A 127 -2.38 19.96 -9.27
#